data_2862e4a594603e83a67cd0582b7bcd28
#
_entry.id   2862e4a594603e83a67cd0582b7bcd28
#
_cell.length_a   1.000
_cell.length_b   1.000
_cell.length_c   1.000
_cell.angle_alpha   90.00
_cell.angle_beta   90.00
_cell.angle_gamma   90.00
#
_symmetry.space_group_name_H-M   'P 1'
#
loop_
_entity.id
_entity.type
_entity.pdbx_description
1 polymer ?
#
loop_
_entity_poly.entity_id
_entity_poly.type
_entity_poly.pdbx_seq_one_letter_code
_entity_poly.pdbx_strand_id
1 'polypeptide(L)'
;MTAAVATTTGGGPAAGTAATAVRRPALIRSAAALMTSTVASAGLGFVFWVVAARWFAPEAVGRASAAVSAMTLLAGLAQLNLINLYARFLPGAGRHTRRLVLGGYAASAAMAVLLGTGFLALGLGSGIIGPAPVQRLVFVVAVLASAIFFISDGVLTALRRAGSVPVKNVIASSAKLALLPLLAGTAAGDGMLLAWTAPMLVTMLGVNWWVLRRLAPAHARTAPAAPAPDRRELLGFASAEYVNGLLTNAVAFLPPVMVAGVLGATASAYFYIPWTIGVAGSTLLWNVVTSFVVTASSDASAARAHVNRAFLLVAVVVVPGAAVLSGAAGPLLGLLGGEYAAEGAATLRLVGLSLPFTGVILLACAFAMMEKRMWPVVGVQSAGIAAFLLLTWFGLPTVGIIAPAGALCLAQAAVAAVLLPGLVRRYRATTDAADDGTATPTWAARPARTETATTVTGGAG
;
A
#
# COMPACT_ATOMS: atom_id res chain seq x y z
N MET A 1 6.58 -61.21 -51.79
CA MET A 1 7.34 -61.34 -50.56
C MET A 1 7.16 -60.02 -49.78
N THR A 2 6.46 -60.14 -48.69
CA THR A 2 5.88 -59.12 -47.84
C THR A 2 6.92 -58.49 -46.90
N ALA A 3 6.96 -57.17 -46.87
CA ALA A 3 7.69 -56.42 -45.84
C ALA A 3 6.72 -55.61 -44.99
N ALA A 4 6.70 -55.89 -43.70
CA ALA A 4 5.81 -55.29 -42.73
C ALA A 4 6.27 -53.84 -42.36
N VAL A 5 5.31 -52.94 -42.32
CA VAL A 5 5.47 -51.60 -41.79
C VAL A 5 5.12 -51.62 -40.30
N ALA A 6 6.08 -51.31 -39.44
CA ALA A 6 5.87 -51.13 -38.02
C ALA A 6 5.51 -49.65 -37.73
N THR A 7 4.30 -49.45 -37.26
CA THR A 7 3.83 -48.17 -36.71
C THR A 7 4.26 -48.04 -35.25
N THR A 8 5.12 -47.08 -34.93
CA THR A 8 5.42 -46.68 -33.56
C THR A 8 4.52 -45.50 -33.16
N THR A 9 3.49 -45.77 -32.40
CA THR A 9 2.74 -44.81 -31.61
C THR A 9 3.47 -44.58 -30.28
N GLY A 10 3.83 -43.35 -29.97
CA GLY A 10 4.41 -43.02 -28.67
C GLY A 10 4.71 -41.55 -28.53
N GLY A 11 3.73 -40.77 -28.20
CA GLY A 11 3.90 -39.38 -27.83
C GLY A 11 3.07 -39.06 -26.61
N GLY A 12 3.67 -39.17 -25.42
CA GLY A 12 3.00 -38.82 -24.17
C GLY A 12 2.98 -37.32 -23.90
N PRO A 13 1.87 -36.74 -23.42
CA PRO A 13 1.80 -35.39 -22.92
C PRO A 13 1.93 -35.43 -21.39
N ALA A 14 3.15 -35.55 -20.87
CA ALA A 14 3.35 -35.59 -19.40
C ALA A 14 4.28 -34.48 -18.84
N ALA A 15 4.88 -33.63 -19.67
CA ALA A 15 5.83 -32.64 -19.21
C ALA A 15 5.21 -31.28 -18.80
N GLY A 16 3.97 -31.00 -19.24
CA GLY A 16 3.32 -29.69 -18.98
C GLY A 16 2.66 -29.55 -17.59
N THR A 17 2.19 -30.67 -17.02
CA THR A 17 1.42 -30.67 -15.76
C THR A 17 2.30 -30.65 -14.51
N ALA A 18 3.50 -31.18 -14.56
CA ALA A 18 4.43 -31.20 -13.42
C ALA A 18 5.03 -29.81 -13.10
N ALA A 19 5.26 -28.99 -14.10
CA ALA A 19 5.82 -27.64 -13.91
C ALA A 19 4.83 -26.64 -13.27
N THR A 20 3.54 -26.84 -13.46
CA THR A 20 2.49 -26.00 -12.87
C THR A 20 2.15 -26.38 -11.43
N ALA A 21 2.22 -27.65 -11.07
CA ALA A 21 1.94 -28.13 -9.72
C ALA A 21 3.01 -27.72 -8.68
N VAL A 22 4.27 -27.64 -9.08
CA VAL A 22 5.38 -27.26 -8.18
C VAL A 22 5.42 -25.74 -7.88
N ARG A 23 4.83 -24.90 -8.73
CA ARG A 23 4.82 -23.43 -8.54
C ARG A 23 3.78 -22.93 -7.52
N ARG A 24 2.65 -23.59 -7.37
CA ARG A 24 1.56 -23.17 -6.46
C ARG A 24 1.96 -23.10 -4.98
N PRO A 25 2.64 -24.10 -4.38
CA PRO A 25 3.04 -24.04 -2.97
C PRO A 25 4.08 -22.96 -2.67
N ALA A 26 4.95 -22.65 -3.62
CA ALA A 26 5.97 -21.60 -3.46
C ALA A 26 5.34 -20.19 -3.49
N LEU A 27 4.36 -19.95 -4.35
CA LEU A 27 3.63 -18.67 -4.42
C LEU A 27 2.80 -18.42 -3.17
N ILE A 28 2.08 -19.44 -2.68
CA ILE A 28 1.28 -19.33 -1.44
C ILE A 28 2.18 -19.05 -0.24
N ARG A 29 3.33 -19.72 -0.14
CA ARG A 29 4.31 -19.52 0.93
C ARG A 29 4.92 -18.13 0.88
N SER A 30 5.23 -17.59 -0.30
CA SER A 30 5.73 -16.24 -0.45
C SER A 30 4.68 -15.18 -0.09
N ALA A 31 3.43 -15.38 -0.50
CA ALA A 31 2.33 -14.50 -0.15
C ALA A 31 2.05 -14.51 1.37
N ALA A 32 2.03 -15.68 2.00
CA ALA A 32 1.89 -15.81 3.45
C ALA A 32 3.04 -15.15 4.21
N ALA A 33 4.28 -15.29 3.76
CA ALA A 33 5.44 -14.65 4.37
C ALA A 33 5.36 -13.12 4.27
N LEU A 34 4.91 -12.57 3.14
CA LEU A 34 4.69 -11.14 2.97
C LEU A 34 3.56 -10.62 3.89
N MET A 35 2.45 -11.34 3.99
CA MET A 35 1.35 -10.98 4.89
C MET A 35 1.78 -11.01 6.36
N THR A 36 2.44 -12.08 6.80
CA THR A 36 2.94 -12.21 8.19
C THR A 36 3.91 -11.07 8.51
N SER A 37 4.77 -10.71 7.59
CA SER A 37 5.70 -9.61 7.76
C SER A 37 5.01 -8.24 7.84
N THR A 38 3.99 -8.02 7.02
CA THR A 38 3.20 -6.77 7.08
C THR A 38 2.54 -6.64 8.45
N VAL A 39 1.94 -7.73 8.96
CA VAL A 39 1.33 -7.76 10.30
C VAL A 39 2.39 -7.56 11.39
N ALA A 40 3.54 -8.23 11.29
CA ALA A 40 4.62 -8.08 12.26
C ALA A 40 5.19 -6.66 12.27
N SER A 41 5.41 -6.05 11.11
CA SER A 41 5.90 -4.67 11.02
C SER A 41 4.88 -3.64 11.53
N ALA A 42 3.59 -3.84 11.25
CA ALA A 42 2.51 -3.01 11.79
C ALA A 42 2.40 -3.16 13.30
N GLY A 43 2.50 -4.39 13.82
CA GLY A 43 2.52 -4.67 15.25
C GLY A 43 3.70 -4.00 15.97
N LEU A 44 4.91 -4.11 15.43
CA LEU A 44 6.09 -3.42 15.98
C LEU A 44 5.94 -1.89 15.92
N GLY A 45 5.35 -1.36 14.85
CA GLY A 45 5.02 0.07 14.75
C GLY A 45 4.01 0.52 15.80
N PHE A 46 2.99 -0.29 16.06
CA PHE A 46 2.03 -0.03 17.13
C PHE A 46 2.70 -0.06 18.51
N VAL A 47 3.52 -1.08 18.81
CA VAL A 47 4.28 -1.18 20.07
C VAL A 47 5.19 0.04 20.26
N PHE A 48 5.84 0.55 19.19
CA PHE A 48 6.62 1.78 19.26
C PHE A 48 5.79 2.95 19.81
N TRP A 49 4.57 3.15 19.30
CA TRP A 49 3.70 4.24 19.74
C TRP A 49 3.12 4.01 21.13
N VAL A 50 2.86 2.76 21.52
CA VAL A 50 2.46 2.42 22.90
C VAL A 50 3.58 2.78 23.89
N VAL A 51 4.83 2.42 23.60
CA VAL A 51 5.98 2.76 24.44
C VAL A 51 6.19 4.28 24.45
N ALA A 52 6.11 4.92 23.28
CA ALA A 52 6.23 6.38 23.19
C ALA A 52 5.17 7.09 24.04
N ALA A 53 3.90 6.69 23.96
CA ALA A 53 2.79 7.28 24.72
C ALA A 53 2.94 7.09 26.25
N ARG A 54 3.67 6.05 26.69
CA ARG A 54 3.92 5.78 28.11
C ARG A 54 5.12 6.54 28.69
N TRP A 55 6.12 6.84 27.85
CA TRP A 55 7.39 7.39 28.30
C TRP A 55 7.56 8.89 28.01
N PHE A 56 6.78 9.44 27.08
CA PHE A 56 6.89 10.82 26.66
C PHE A 56 5.60 11.59 26.91
N ALA A 57 5.71 12.91 27.10
CA ALA A 57 4.56 13.79 27.22
C ALA A 57 3.70 13.76 25.92
N PRO A 58 2.37 13.86 26.02
CA PRO A 58 1.48 13.85 24.85
C PRO A 58 1.87 14.85 23.76
N GLU A 59 2.32 16.03 24.16
CA GLU A 59 2.79 17.05 23.21
C GLU A 59 3.99 16.58 22.36
N ALA A 60 4.96 15.89 22.99
CA ALA A 60 6.12 15.33 22.29
C ALA A 60 5.72 14.21 21.33
N VAL A 61 4.83 13.32 21.79
CA VAL A 61 4.25 12.24 20.95
C VAL A 61 3.49 12.83 19.75
N GLY A 62 2.71 13.88 19.98
CA GLY A 62 1.96 14.56 18.92
C GLY A 62 2.84 15.22 17.89
N ARG A 63 3.90 15.96 18.30
CA ARG A 63 4.87 16.51 17.37
C ARG A 63 5.56 15.43 16.54
N ALA A 64 6.03 14.37 17.20
CA ALA A 64 6.69 13.27 16.51
C ALA A 64 5.75 12.56 15.53
N SER A 65 4.51 12.28 15.93
CA SER A 65 3.52 11.60 15.08
C SER A 65 3.12 12.44 13.86
N ALA A 66 2.95 13.75 14.04
CA ALA A 66 2.70 14.69 12.95
C ALA A 66 3.91 14.79 12.00
N ALA A 67 5.14 14.85 12.55
CA ALA A 67 6.37 14.86 11.75
C ALA A 67 6.54 13.56 10.94
N VAL A 68 6.28 12.40 11.56
CA VAL A 68 6.30 11.09 10.87
C VAL A 68 5.23 11.02 9.79
N SER A 69 4.03 11.55 10.03
CA SER A 69 2.95 11.60 9.05
C SER A 69 3.31 12.51 7.87
N ALA A 70 3.80 13.72 8.14
CA ALA A 70 4.26 14.65 7.11
C ALA A 70 5.40 14.05 6.28
N MET A 71 6.41 13.49 6.95
CA MET A 71 7.53 12.79 6.30
C MET A 71 7.04 11.65 5.39
N THR A 72 6.11 10.81 5.87
CA THR A 72 5.60 9.66 5.12
C THR A 72 4.74 10.11 3.94
N LEU A 73 3.93 11.15 4.11
CA LEU A 73 3.17 11.79 3.03
C LEU A 73 4.11 12.29 1.93
N LEU A 74 5.08 13.12 2.29
CA LEU A 74 6.03 13.69 1.33
C LEU A 74 6.89 12.62 0.67
N ALA A 75 7.32 11.59 1.42
CA ALA A 75 8.02 10.44 0.87
C ALA A 75 7.16 9.65 -0.11
N GLY A 76 5.87 9.45 0.19
CA GLY A 76 4.90 8.83 -0.71
C GLY A 76 4.73 9.60 -2.02
N LEU A 77 4.69 10.93 -1.94
CA LEU A 77 4.69 11.81 -3.12
C LEU A 77 6.00 11.71 -3.92
N ALA A 78 7.14 11.66 -3.21
CA ALA A 78 8.46 11.59 -3.82
C ALA A 78 8.77 10.24 -4.48
N GLN A 79 8.03 9.19 -4.21
CA GLN A 79 8.20 7.87 -4.82
C GLN A 79 7.91 7.87 -6.33
N LEU A 80 7.15 8.82 -6.88
CA LEU A 80 6.85 8.95 -8.32
C LEU A 80 6.32 7.65 -8.95
N ASN A 81 5.62 6.84 -8.18
CA ASN A 81 5.13 5.50 -8.57
C ASN A 81 6.23 4.53 -9.05
N LEU A 82 7.47 4.74 -8.62
CA LEU A 82 8.62 3.94 -9.06
C LEU A 82 8.52 2.46 -8.65
N ILE A 83 7.75 2.12 -7.62
CA ILE A 83 7.52 0.72 -7.22
C ILE A 83 6.88 -0.06 -8.37
N ASN A 84 5.80 0.44 -8.95
CA ASN A 84 5.10 -0.19 -10.07
C ASN A 84 5.92 -0.12 -11.36
N LEU A 85 6.63 0.98 -11.58
CA LEU A 85 7.54 1.13 -12.72
C LEU A 85 8.64 0.06 -12.67
N TYR A 86 9.28 -0.16 -11.53
CA TYR A 86 10.29 -1.20 -11.38
C TYR A 86 9.71 -2.61 -11.52
N ALA A 87 8.53 -2.87 -10.98
CA ALA A 87 7.88 -4.17 -11.14
C ALA A 87 7.65 -4.52 -12.63
N ARG A 88 7.34 -3.52 -13.46
CA ARG A 88 7.10 -3.71 -14.90
C ARG A 88 8.37 -3.76 -15.74
N PHE A 89 9.29 -2.81 -15.57
CA PHE A 89 10.40 -2.59 -16.49
C PHE A 89 11.72 -3.20 -16.03
N LEU A 90 11.95 -3.34 -14.72
CA LEU A 90 13.24 -3.80 -14.21
C LEU A 90 13.55 -5.27 -14.55
N PRO A 91 12.56 -6.23 -14.54
CA PRO A 91 12.85 -7.62 -14.94
C PRO A 91 13.43 -7.78 -16.34
N GLY A 92 13.04 -6.91 -17.29
CA GLY A 92 13.55 -6.89 -18.67
C GLY A 92 14.71 -5.96 -18.92
N ALA A 93 15.18 -5.21 -17.91
CA ALA A 93 16.18 -4.13 -18.13
C ALA A 93 17.61 -4.61 -18.45
N GLY A 94 17.93 -5.89 -18.21
CA GLY A 94 19.26 -6.47 -18.52
C GLY A 94 20.42 -5.57 -18.06
N ARG A 95 21.33 -5.22 -18.98
CA ARG A 95 22.47 -4.33 -18.72
C ARG A 95 22.10 -2.93 -18.23
N HIS A 96 20.85 -2.48 -18.45
CA HIS A 96 20.35 -1.16 -18.05
C HIS A 96 19.83 -1.13 -16.62
N THR A 97 19.74 -2.27 -15.91
CA THR A 97 19.20 -2.39 -14.55
C THR A 97 19.78 -1.35 -13.59
N ARG A 98 21.11 -1.23 -13.51
CA ARG A 98 21.77 -0.28 -12.60
C ARG A 98 21.40 1.17 -12.94
N ARG A 99 21.38 1.53 -14.23
CA ARG A 99 21.06 2.88 -14.70
C ARG A 99 19.59 3.24 -14.39
N LEU A 100 18.69 2.28 -14.59
CA LEU A 100 17.26 2.48 -14.30
C LEU A 100 17.03 2.69 -12.80
N VAL A 101 17.64 1.86 -11.95
CA VAL A 101 17.55 1.98 -10.48
C VAL A 101 18.12 3.32 -10.00
N LEU A 102 19.33 3.68 -10.42
CA LEU A 102 19.97 4.94 -10.01
C LEU A 102 19.22 6.16 -10.53
N GLY A 103 18.71 6.12 -11.77
CA GLY A 103 17.92 7.20 -12.34
C GLY A 103 16.64 7.47 -11.57
N GLY A 104 15.91 6.41 -11.20
CA GLY A 104 14.71 6.55 -10.37
C GLY A 104 15.03 7.02 -8.95
N TYR A 105 16.11 6.51 -8.34
CA TYR A 105 16.55 7.00 -7.01
C TYR A 105 16.93 8.49 -7.06
N ALA A 106 17.64 8.93 -8.09
CA ALA A 106 18.00 10.34 -8.25
C ALA A 106 16.76 11.22 -8.44
N ALA A 107 15.80 10.79 -9.27
CA ALA A 107 14.54 11.51 -9.47
C ALA A 107 13.72 11.61 -8.18
N SER A 108 13.57 10.50 -7.45
CA SER A 108 12.88 10.47 -6.16
C SER A 108 13.60 11.30 -5.10
N ALA A 109 14.94 11.24 -5.03
CA ALA A 109 15.73 12.03 -4.10
C ALA A 109 15.57 13.54 -4.36
N ALA A 110 15.64 13.97 -5.63
CA ALA A 110 15.41 15.36 -6.00
C ALA A 110 13.98 15.83 -5.61
N MET A 111 12.97 15.00 -5.88
CA MET A 111 11.59 15.29 -5.50
C MET A 111 11.42 15.32 -3.96
N ALA A 112 12.04 14.40 -3.23
CA ALA A 112 11.99 14.37 -1.76
C ALA A 112 12.61 15.63 -1.14
N VAL A 113 13.75 16.07 -1.64
CA VAL A 113 14.40 17.31 -1.22
C VAL A 113 13.51 18.51 -1.56
N LEU A 114 12.98 18.59 -2.78
CA LEU A 114 12.09 19.68 -3.21
C LEU A 114 10.83 19.75 -2.32
N LEU A 115 10.17 18.62 -2.09
CA LEU A 115 8.94 18.58 -1.26
C LEU A 115 9.25 18.86 0.21
N GLY A 116 10.34 18.30 0.76
CA GLY A 116 10.73 18.51 2.15
C GLY A 116 11.13 19.95 2.43
N THR A 117 11.94 20.57 1.56
CA THR A 117 12.32 21.98 1.69
C THR A 117 11.14 22.91 1.41
N GLY A 118 10.30 22.59 0.42
CA GLY A 118 9.07 23.34 0.13
C GLY A 118 8.09 23.33 1.30
N PHE A 119 7.88 22.18 1.94
CA PHE A 119 7.04 22.05 3.14
C PHE A 119 7.51 22.98 4.27
N LEU A 120 8.82 23.03 4.50
CA LEU A 120 9.40 23.91 5.52
C LEU A 120 9.37 25.39 5.12
N ALA A 121 9.64 25.72 3.85
CA ALA A 121 9.64 27.07 3.34
C ALA A 121 8.24 27.72 3.33
N LEU A 122 7.20 26.92 3.07
CA LEU A 122 5.81 27.35 3.13
C LEU A 122 5.27 27.48 4.58
N GLY A 123 6.09 27.20 5.59
CA GLY A 123 5.69 27.27 7.00
C GLY A 123 4.75 26.15 7.44
N LEU A 124 4.48 25.15 6.59
CA LEU A 124 3.58 24.03 6.91
C LEU A 124 4.13 23.12 8.01
N GLY A 125 5.44 23.18 8.27
CA GLY A 125 6.12 22.48 9.37
C GLY A 125 6.15 23.28 10.69
N SER A 126 5.59 24.48 10.77
CA SER A 126 5.58 25.28 11.98
C SER A 126 4.78 24.61 13.10
N GLY A 127 5.35 24.52 14.30
CA GLY A 127 4.75 23.78 15.42
C GLY A 127 4.95 22.25 15.38
N ILE A 128 5.39 21.68 14.25
CA ILE A 128 5.67 20.25 14.08
C ILE A 128 7.18 20.00 14.11
N ILE A 129 7.93 20.79 13.34
CA ILE A 129 9.38 20.70 13.22
C ILE A 129 9.98 21.92 13.93
N GLY A 130 10.97 21.70 14.81
CA GLY A 130 11.62 22.76 15.51
C GLY A 130 12.33 23.76 14.58
N PRO A 131 12.57 25.01 15.08
CA PRO A 131 13.12 26.10 14.28
C PRO A 131 14.62 25.92 13.95
N ALA A 132 15.34 25.06 14.69
CA ALA A 132 16.78 24.87 14.52
C ALA A 132 17.11 24.31 13.13
N PRO A 133 18.16 24.82 12.46
CA PRO A 133 18.57 24.32 11.14
C PRO A 133 18.83 22.81 11.11
N VAL A 134 19.36 22.26 12.18
CA VAL A 134 19.61 20.80 12.31
C VAL A 134 18.32 20.00 12.27
N GLN A 135 17.25 20.43 12.97
CA GLN A 135 15.96 19.77 12.99
C GLN A 135 15.32 19.77 11.60
N ARG A 136 15.39 20.92 10.89
CA ARG A 136 14.93 21.06 9.52
C ARG A 136 15.70 20.16 8.56
N LEU A 137 17.04 20.09 8.70
CA LEU A 137 17.88 19.19 7.91
C LEU A 137 17.52 17.73 8.17
N VAL A 138 17.38 17.33 9.45
CA VAL A 138 16.98 15.96 9.82
C VAL A 138 15.64 15.59 9.20
N PHE A 139 14.67 16.52 9.17
CA PHE A 139 13.38 16.28 8.55
C PHE A 139 13.50 16.04 7.03
N VAL A 140 14.25 16.87 6.30
CA VAL A 140 14.46 16.67 4.85
C VAL A 140 15.19 15.36 4.57
N VAL A 141 16.21 15.02 5.36
CA VAL A 141 16.91 13.73 5.27
C VAL A 141 15.96 12.58 5.58
N ALA A 142 15.04 12.74 6.53
CA ALA A 142 14.03 11.75 6.87
C ALA A 142 13.06 11.49 5.70
N VAL A 143 12.59 12.55 5.01
CA VAL A 143 11.74 12.43 3.81
C VAL A 143 12.48 11.67 2.72
N LEU A 144 13.74 12.05 2.43
CA LEU A 144 14.57 11.41 1.42
C LEU A 144 14.83 9.94 1.75
N ALA A 145 15.24 9.64 2.99
CA ALA A 145 15.52 8.28 3.44
C ALA A 145 14.27 7.39 3.35
N SER A 146 13.10 7.93 3.73
CA SER A 146 11.81 7.23 3.66
C SER A 146 11.42 6.93 2.22
N ALA A 147 11.53 7.89 1.31
CA ALA A 147 11.21 7.71 -0.10
C ALA A 147 12.04 6.57 -0.72
N ILE A 148 13.36 6.59 -0.53
CA ILE A 148 14.26 5.55 -1.05
C ILE A 148 14.04 4.21 -0.34
N PHE A 149 13.78 4.21 0.97
CA PHE A 149 13.47 3.01 1.74
C PHE A 149 12.23 2.28 1.18
N PHE A 150 11.16 3.00 0.87
CA PHE A 150 9.94 2.43 0.30
C PHE A 150 10.16 1.94 -1.14
N ILE A 151 10.83 2.73 -1.97
CA ILE A 151 11.13 2.34 -3.36
C ILE A 151 12.00 1.08 -3.43
N SER A 152 12.88 0.87 -2.46
CA SER A 152 13.74 -0.32 -2.41
C SER A 152 12.96 -1.63 -2.32
N ASP A 153 11.70 -1.61 -1.80
CA ASP A 153 10.80 -2.77 -1.80
C ASP A 153 10.41 -3.20 -3.22
N GLY A 154 10.12 -2.22 -4.08
CA GLY A 154 9.86 -2.44 -5.50
C GLY A 154 11.08 -3.00 -6.24
N VAL A 155 12.25 -2.45 -5.97
CA VAL A 155 13.51 -2.94 -6.57
C VAL A 155 13.81 -4.38 -6.15
N LEU A 156 13.72 -4.70 -4.85
CA LEU A 156 13.94 -6.07 -4.34
C LEU A 156 12.95 -7.06 -4.95
N THR A 157 11.69 -6.68 -5.05
CA THR A 157 10.63 -7.51 -5.64
C THR A 157 10.88 -7.75 -7.13
N ALA A 158 11.22 -6.71 -7.89
CA ALA A 158 11.51 -6.80 -9.31
C ALA A 158 12.77 -7.64 -9.61
N LEU A 159 13.76 -7.61 -8.72
CA LEU A 159 14.98 -8.44 -8.80
C LEU A 159 14.77 -9.88 -8.23
N ARG A 160 13.52 -10.32 -8.04
CA ARG A 160 13.15 -11.64 -7.51
C ARG A 160 13.67 -11.93 -6.10
N ARG A 161 13.83 -10.89 -5.28
CA ARG A 161 14.23 -10.95 -3.87
C ARG A 161 13.12 -10.46 -2.93
N ALA A 162 11.86 -10.68 -3.31
CA ALA A 162 10.69 -10.25 -2.51
C ALA A 162 10.74 -10.73 -1.05
N GLY A 163 11.31 -11.91 -0.78
CA GLY A 163 11.51 -12.41 0.59
C GLY A 163 12.45 -11.57 1.46
N SER A 164 13.26 -10.68 0.89
CA SER A 164 14.13 -9.76 1.65
C SER A 164 13.37 -8.51 2.14
N VAL A 165 12.24 -8.18 1.54
CA VAL A 165 11.40 -7.01 1.94
C VAL A 165 10.91 -7.16 3.38
N PRO A 166 10.29 -8.28 3.78
CA PRO A 166 9.93 -8.56 5.16
C PRO A 166 11.08 -8.38 6.15
N VAL A 167 12.21 -9.00 5.83
CA VAL A 167 13.40 -8.97 6.72
C VAL A 167 13.88 -7.53 6.93
N LYS A 168 13.97 -6.76 5.84
CA LYS A 168 14.32 -5.34 5.90
C LYS A 168 13.37 -4.55 6.81
N ASN A 169 12.06 -4.75 6.64
CA ASN A 169 11.05 -4.00 7.38
C ASN A 169 11.01 -4.38 8.87
N VAL A 170 11.16 -5.65 9.20
CA VAL A 170 11.24 -6.12 10.60
C VAL A 170 12.51 -5.61 11.26
N ILE A 171 13.66 -5.68 10.61
CA ILE A 171 14.92 -5.14 11.14
C ILE A 171 14.79 -3.64 11.44
N ALA A 172 14.29 -2.86 10.49
CA ALA A 172 14.08 -1.43 10.69
C ALA A 172 13.10 -1.14 11.84
N SER A 173 11.98 -1.88 11.92
CA SER A 173 10.97 -1.68 12.97
C SER A 173 11.48 -2.08 14.36
N SER A 174 12.21 -3.18 14.47
CA SER A 174 12.82 -3.61 15.72
C SER A 174 13.89 -2.62 16.19
N ALA A 175 14.71 -2.12 15.28
CA ALA A 175 15.73 -1.12 15.60
C ALA A 175 15.13 0.23 16.03
N LYS A 176 14.00 0.65 15.43
CA LYS A 176 13.24 1.84 15.90
C LYS A 176 12.82 1.69 17.35
N LEU A 177 12.24 0.53 17.68
CA LEU A 177 11.78 0.24 19.05
C LEU A 177 12.95 0.19 20.05
N ALA A 178 14.07 -0.43 19.67
CA ALA A 178 15.25 -0.51 20.50
C ALA A 178 15.94 0.84 20.74
N LEU A 179 15.88 1.75 19.75
CA LEU A 179 16.51 3.07 19.83
C LEU A 179 15.69 4.07 20.66
N LEU A 180 14.37 3.85 20.77
CA LEU A 180 13.47 4.77 21.47
C LEU A 180 13.88 5.04 22.94
N PRO A 181 14.16 4.02 23.78
CA PRO A 181 14.60 4.23 25.16
C PRO A 181 15.95 4.95 25.26
N LEU A 182 16.86 4.72 24.32
CA LEU A 182 18.18 5.35 24.32
C LEU A 182 18.09 6.85 24.04
N LEU A 183 17.04 7.30 23.37
CA LEU A 183 16.80 8.70 23.02
C LEU A 183 15.73 9.37 23.92
N ALA A 184 15.24 8.68 24.95
CA ALA A 184 14.21 9.20 25.85
C ALA A 184 14.68 10.45 26.64
N GLY A 185 16.00 10.60 26.87
CA GLY A 185 16.59 11.77 27.54
C GLY A 185 16.83 12.99 26.64
N THR A 186 16.57 12.88 25.32
CA THR A 186 16.74 14.00 24.39
C THR A 186 15.52 14.89 24.37
N ALA A 187 15.71 16.20 24.15
CA ALA A 187 14.65 17.19 24.26
C ALA A 187 13.47 16.94 23.29
N ALA A 188 12.29 17.04 23.85
CA ALA A 188 11.05 17.48 23.23
C ALA A 188 10.67 16.88 21.85
N GLY A 189 10.61 15.55 21.71
CA GLY A 189 10.06 14.91 20.50
C GLY A 189 11.07 14.68 19.37
N ASP A 190 12.21 15.36 19.37
CA ASP A 190 13.28 15.18 18.36
C ASP A 190 13.89 13.78 18.45
N GLY A 191 14.02 13.22 19.65
CA GLY A 191 14.49 11.86 19.88
C GLY A 191 13.59 10.80 19.24
N MET A 192 12.27 11.00 19.26
CA MET A 192 11.33 10.06 18.61
C MET A 192 11.43 10.08 17.08
N LEU A 193 11.55 11.27 16.47
CA LEU A 193 11.78 11.39 15.04
C LEU A 193 13.10 10.75 14.62
N LEU A 194 14.15 10.95 15.44
CA LEU A 194 15.46 10.34 15.21
C LEU A 194 15.41 8.82 15.40
N ALA A 195 14.74 8.32 16.46
CA ALA A 195 14.52 6.89 16.68
C ALA A 195 13.76 6.23 15.51
N TRP A 196 12.86 6.97 14.89
CA TRP A 196 12.13 6.50 13.70
C TRP A 196 13.00 6.51 12.45
N THR A 197 13.78 7.57 12.23
CA THR A 197 14.47 7.84 10.96
C THR A 197 15.85 7.14 10.87
N ALA A 198 16.63 7.11 11.96
CA ALA A 198 18.00 6.60 11.91
C ALA A 198 18.07 5.10 11.51
N PRO A 199 17.24 4.19 12.07
CA PRO A 199 17.23 2.79 11.65
C PRO A 199 16.75 2.61 10.20
N MET A 200 15.82 3.45 9.74
CA MET A 200 15.40 3.47 8.34
C MET A 200 16.54 3.86 7.42
N LEU A 201 17.28 4.91 7.76
CA LEU A 201 18.43 5.40 6.99
C LEU A 201 19.53 4.33 6.91
N VAL A 202 19.92 3.73 8.04
CA VAL A 202 20.95 2.69 8.10
C VAL A 202 20.53 1.47 7.27
N THR A 203 19.29 1.01 7.44
CA THR A 203 18.77 -0.14 6.70
C THR A 203 18.68 0.17 5.20
N MET A 204 18.24 1.37 4.83
CA MET A 204 18.19 1.86 3.46
C MET A 204 19.58 1.84 2.83
N LEU A 205 20.60 2.38 3.50
CA LEU A 205 21.97 2.41 3.00
C LEU A 205 22.51 0.99 2.80
N GLY A 206 22.33 0.10 3.76
CA GLY A 206 22.77 -1.30 3.68
C GLY A 206 22.10 -2.08 2.54
N VAL A 207 20.79 -1.97 2.42
CA VAL A 207 20.03 -2.64 1.35
C VAL A 207 20.40 -2.11 -0.02
N ASN A 208 20.50 -0.78 -0.19
CA ASN A 208 20.84 -0.21 -1.47
C ASN A 208 22.30 -0.46 -1.87
N TRP A 209 23.23 -0.52 -0.90
CA TRP A 209 24.59 -1.00 -1.15
C TRP A 209 24.58 -2.43 -1.69
N TRP A 210 23.81 -3.34 -1.07
CA TRP A 210 23.64 -4.72 -1.53
C TRP A 210 23.00 -4.81 -2.92
N VAL A 211 21.94 -4.05 -3.17
CA VAL A 211 21.28 -3.97 -4.49
C VAL A 211 22.26 -3.53 -5.57
N LEU A 212 22.99 -2.42 -5.35
CA LEU A 212 23.85 -1.82 -6.39
C LEU A 212 25.17 -2.58 -6.59
N ARG A 213 25.70 -3.24 -5.55
CA ARG A 213 26.98 -3.96 -5.62
C ARG A 213 26.85 -5.44 -6.00
N ARG A 214 25.73 -6.06 -5.66
CA ARG A 214 25.53 -7.51 -5.86
C ARG A 214 24.34 -7.83 -6.76
N LEU A 215 23.14 -7.33 -6.48
CA LEU A 215 21.92 -7.78 -7.17
C LEU A 215 21.80 -7.21 -8.57
N ALA A 216 22.02 -5.92 -8.78
CA ALA A 216 21.91 -5.30 -10.09
C ALA A 216 22.96 -5.83 -11.09
N PRO A 217 24.25 -6.02 -10.72
CA PRO A 217 25.22 -6.65 -11.61
C PRO A 217 24.90 -8.12 -11.93
N ALA A 218 24.43 -8.90 -10.92
CA ALA A 218 24.03 -10.28 -11.14
C ALA A 218 22.83 -10.38 -12.11
N HIS A 219 21.83 -9.52 -11.93
CA HIS A 219 20.67 -9.46 -12.81
C HIS A 219 21.06 -9.05 -14.24
N ALA A 220 21.96 -8.09 -14.40
CA ALA A 220 22.44 -7.63 -15.69
C ALA A 220 23.14 -8.72 -16.53
N ARG A 221 23.74 -9.74 -15.87
CA ARG A 221 24.39 -10.88 -16.53
C ARG A 221 23.42 -11.97 -16.97
N THR A 222 22.28 -12.10 -16.31
CA THR A 222 21.34 -13.23 -16.49
C THR A 222 20.06 -12.84 -17.23
N ALA A 223 19.70 -11.56 -17.23
CA ALA A 223 18.48 -11.09 -17.87
C ALA A 223 18.65 -10.98 -19.40
N PRO A 224 17.61 -11.28 -20.19
CA PRO A 224 17.62 -11.07 -21.63
C PRO A 224 17.99 -9.62 -21.99
N ALA A 225 18.74 -9.45 -23.07
CA ALA A 225 19.05 -8.13 -23.61
C ALA A 225 17.79 -7.54 -24.25
N ALA A 226 16.96 -6.86 -23.48
CA ALA A 226 15.86 -6.08 -24.02
C ALA A 226 16.35 -4.65 -24.38
N PRO A 227 15.75 -4.01 -25.40
CA PRO A 227 16.00 -2.60 -25.67
C PRO A 227 15.65 -1.77 -24.44
N ALA A 228 16.34 -0.64 -24.24
CA ALA A 228 16.01 0.27 -23.14
C ALA A 228 14.57 0.75 -23.31
N PRO A 229 13.75 0.73 -22.24
CA PRO A 229 12.38 1.21 -22.33
C PRO A 229 12.36 2.67 -22.77
N ASP A 230 11.42 3.03 -23.66
CA ASP A 230 11.27 4.39 -24.13
C ASP A 230 10.89 5.32 -22.96
N ARG A 231 11.54 6.49 -22.92
CA ARG A 231 11.29 7.50 -21.88
C ARG A 231 9.81 7.94 -21.85
N ARG A 232 9.16 7.99 -23.00
CA ARG A 232 7.77 8.36 -23.13
C ARG A 232 6.84 7.30 -22.55
N GLU A 233 7.15 6.02 -22.75
CA GLU A 233 6.44 4.90 -22.14
C GLU A 233 6.58 4.88 -20.63
N LEU A 234 7.80 5.12 -20.11
CA LEU A 234 8.06 5.22 -18.67
C LEU A 234 7.24 6.33 -18.01
N LEU A 235 7.24 7.54 -18.60
CA LEU A 235 6.50 8.69 -18.07
C LEU A 235 4.99 8.51 -18.17
N GLY A 236 4.48 7.97 -19.28
CA GLY A 236 3.05 7.70 -19.46
C GLY A 236 2.52 6.66 -18.47
N PHE A 237 3.29 5.62 -18.19
CA PHE A 237 2.92 4.61 -17.18
C PHE A 237 2.97 5.19 -15.75
N ALA A 238 4.01 5.96 -15.44
CA ALA A 238 4.16 6.55 -14.11
C ALA A 238 3.03 7.52 -13.77
N SER A 239 2.60 8.37 -14.72
CA SER A 239 1.63 9.44 -14.45
C SER A 239 0.22 8.95 -14.09
N ALA A 240 -0.28 7.91 -14.76
CA ALA A 240 -1.65 7.42 -14.57
C ALA A 240 -1.88 6.84 -13.16
N GLU A 241 -0.95 6.03 -12.68
CA GLU A 241 -0.99 5.41 -11.34
C GLU A 241 -0.58 6.39 -10.23
N TYR A 242 0.20 7.43 -10.57
CA TYR A 242 0.69 8.39 -9.58
C TYR A 242 -0.44 9.17 -8.92
N VAL A 243 -1.45 9.60 -9.70
CA VAL A 243 -2.60 10.33 -9.16
C VAL A 243 -3.38 9.50 -8.15
N ASN A 244 -3.60 8.22 -8.44
CA ASN A 244 -4.28 7.32 -7.48
C ASN A 244 -3.46 7.13 -6.20
N GLY A 245 -2.14 6.97 -6.34
CA GLY A 245 -1.22 6.89 -5.20
C GLY A 245 -1.21 8.17 -4.36
N LEU A 246 -1.28 9.36 -4.98
CA LEU A 246 -1.40 10.66 -4.31
C LEU A 246 -2.63 10.70 -3.40
N LEU A 247 -3.79 10.36 -3.94
CA LEU A 247 -5.06 10.40 -3.22
C LEU A 247 -5.06 9.43 -2.03
N THR A 248 -4.55 8.23 -2.23
CA THR A 248 -4.47 7.21 -1.16
C THR A 248 -3.53 7.65 -0.04
N ASN A 249 -2.36 8.20 -0.38
CA ASN A 249 -1.41 8.74 0.62
C ASN A 249 -2.00 9.95 1.35
N ALA A 250 -2.72 10.84 0.66
CA ALA A 250 -3.37 11.98 1.28
C ALA A 250 -4.38 11.55 2.35
N VAL A 251 -5.24 10.57 2.06
CA VAL A 251 -6.19 10.03 3.04
C VAL A 251 -5.47 9.46 4.26
N ALA A 252 -4.37 8.73 4.08
CA ALA A 252 -3.70 8.05 5.18
C ALA A 252 -2.92 9.02 6.08
N PHE A 253 -2.21 9.99 5.51
CA PHE A 253 -1.18 10.74 6.21
C PHE A 253 -1.42 12.25 6.34
N LEU A 254 -2.33 12.83 5.55
CA LEU A 254 -2.64 14.27 5.67
C LEU A 254 -3.45 14.62 6.92
N PRO A 255 -4.45 13.82 7.38
CA PRO A 255 -5.26 14.18 8.55
C PRO A 255 -4.45 14.40 9.84
N PRO A 256 -3.46 13.58 10.23
CA PRO A 256 -2.64 13.87 11.40
C PRO A 256 -1.86 15.20 11.29
N VAL A 257 -1.42 15.56 10.09
CA VAL A 257 -0.75 16.86 9.84
C VAL A 257 -1.73 18.01 9.98
N MET A 258 -2.96 17.86 9.45
CA MET A 258 -4.03 18.85 9.58
C MET A 258 -4.44 19.05 11.05
N VAL A 259 -4.60 17.96 11.80
CA VAL A 259 -4.92 18.02 13.25
C VAL A 259 -3.82 18.74 14.01
N ALA A 260 -2.55 18.41 13.76
CA ALA A 260 -1.41 19.08 14.41
C ALA A 260 -1.34 20.56 14.07
N GLY A 261 -1.62 20.94 12.82
CA GLY A 261 -1.57 22.32 12.34
C GLY A 261 -2.72 23.20 12.86
N VAL A 262 -3.92 22.61 13.05
CA VAL A 262 -5.13 23.37 13.46
C VAL A 262 -5.36 23.31 14.97
N LEU A 263 -5.20 22.12 15.57
CA LEU A 263 -5.53 21.87 16.98
C LEU A 263 -4.31 21.73 17.88
N GLY A 264 -3.12 21.72 17.28
CA GLY A 264 -1.84 21.60 18.00
C GLY A 264 -1.37 20.17 18.23
N ALA A 265 -0.18 20.05 18.79
CA ALA A 265 0.56 18.81 18.91
C ALA A 265 -0.14 17.80 19.85
N THR A 266 -0.64 18.25 21.00
CA THR A 266 -1.30 17.37 21.98
C THR A 266 -2.55 16.70 21.38
N ALA A 267 -3.38 17.44 20.65
CA ALA A 267 -4.52 16.90 19.94
C ALA A 267 -4.11 15.87 18.88
N SER A 268 -2.99 16.10 18.19
CA SER A 268 -2.43 15.16 17.23
C SER A 268 -2.01 13.85 17.89
N ALA A 269 -1.49 13.84 19.12
CA ALA A 269 -1.15 12.61 19.84
C ALA A 269 -2.38 11.71 20.04
N TYR A 270 -3.49 12.28 20.52
CA TYR A 270 -4.72 11.54 20.79
C TYR A 270 -5.43 11.10 19.51
N PHE A 271 -5.25 11.81 18.41
CA PHE A 271 -5.80 11.48 17.10
C PHE A 271 -4.99 10.41 16.36
N TYR A 272 -3.66 10.50 16.39
CA TYR A 272 -2.77 9.73 15.49
C TYR A 272 -2.89 8.22 15.67
N ILE A 273 -2.92 7.74 16.91
CA ILE A 273 -2.93 6.29 17.19
C ILE A 273 -4.25 5.65 16.75
N PRO A 274 -5.44 6.17 17.14
CA PRO A 274 -6.71 5.69 16.59
C PRO A 274 -6.75 5.68 15.06
N TRP A 275 -6.23 6.76 14.44
CA TRP A 275 -6.18 6.89 12.99
C TRP A 275 -5.31 5.82 12.34
N THR A 276 -4.10 5.60 12.88
CA THR A 276 -3.15 4.61 12.36
C THR A 276 -3.68 3.18 12.45
N ILE A 277 -4.42 2.86 13.51
CA ILE A 277 -5.12 1.57 13.65
C ILE A 277 -6.12 1.38 12.50
N GLY A 278 -6.89 2.41 12.15
CA GLY A 278 -7.82 2.39 11.03
C GLY A 278 -7.15 2.21 9.68
N VAL A 279 -6.06 2.94 9.43
CA VAL A 279 -5.26 2.81 8.20
C VAL A 279 -4.69 1.40 8.07
N ALA A 280 -4.17 0.81 9.16
CA ALA A 280 -3.68 -0.56 9.17
C ALA A 280 -4.79 -1.57 8.87
N GLY A 281 -5.97 -1.40 9.46
CA GLY A 281 -7.16 -2.22 9.18
C GLY A 281 -7.58 -2.16 7.71
N SER A 282 -7.63 -0.99 7.12
CA SER A 282 -7.94 -0.79 5.70
C SER A 282 -6.90 -1.44 4.78
N THR A 283 -5.62 -1.39 5.14
CA THR A 283 -4.53 -2.05 4.40
C THR A 283 -4.65 -3.56 4.43
N LEU A 284 -5.01 -4.15 5.58
CA LEU A 284 -5.25 -5.59 5.69
C LEU A 284 -6.42 -6.02 4.81
N LEU A 285 -7.52 -5.27 4.81
CA LEU A 285 -8.67 -5.52 3.94
C LEU A 285 -8.29 -5.46 2.45
N TRP A 286 -7.50 -4.49 2.05
CA TRP A 286 -6.99 -4.38 0.68
C TRP A 286 -6.20 -5.62 0.27
N ASN A 287 -5.31 -6.12 1.14
CA ASN A 287 -4.53 -7.33 0.88
C ASN A 287 -5.42 -8.58 0.72
N VAL A 288 -6.49 -8.70 1.50
CA VAL A 288 -7.48 -9.79 1.37
C VAL A 288 -8.16 -9.73 0.01
N VAL A 289 -8.64 -8.55 -0.39
CA VAL A 289 -9.38 -8.34 -1.64
C VAL A 289 -8.48 -8.55 -2.87
N THR A 290 -7.25 -8.07 -2.87
CA THR A 290 -6.31 -8.26 -3.99
C THR A 290 -5.92 -9.73 -4.14
N SER A 291 -5.73 -10.45 -3.04
CA SER A 291 -5.49 -11.91 -3.07
C SER A 291 -6.68 -12.67 -3.71
N PHE A 292 -7.90 -12.24 -3.40
CA PHE A 292 -9.10 -12.79 -4.01
C PHE A 292 -9.16 -12.52 -5.53
N VAL A 293 -8.91 -11.29 -5.97
CA VAL A 293 -8.92 -10.93 -7.41
C VAL A 293 -7.96 -11.82 -8.20
N VAL A 294 -6.74 -12.05 -7.68
CA VAL A 294 -5.75 -12.94 -8.32
C VAL A 294 -6.27 -14.38 -8.41
N THR A 295 -6.92 -14.89 -7.36
CA THR A 295 -7.44 -16.26 -7.35
C THR A 295 -8.63 -16.41 -8.29
N ALA A 296 -9.59 -15.48 -8.26
CA ALA A 296 -10.79 -15.52 -9.10
C ALA A 296 -10.48 -15.37 -10.59
N SER A 297 -9.47 -14.57 -10.94
CA SER A 297 -9.06 -14.41 -12.35
C SER A 297 -8.37 -15.64 -12.94
N SER A 298 -7.90 -16.59 -12.11
CA SER A 298 -7.22 -17.80 -12.56
C SER A 298 -8.15 -19.00 -12.81
N ASP A 299 -9.40 -18.97 -12.31
CA ASP A 299 -10.36 -20.06 -12.43
C ASP A 299 -11.79 -19.53 -12.59
N ALA A 300 -12.22 -19.40 -13.83
CA ALA A 300 -13.54 -18.88 -14.16
C ALA A 300 -14.68 -19.87 -13.90
N SER A 301 -14.38 -21.19 -13.84
CA SER A 301 -15.39 -22.23 -13.67
C SER A 301 -16.00 -22.24 -12.25
N ALA A 302 -15.29 -21.71 -11.26
CA ALA A 302 -15.74 -21.62 -9.88
C ALA A 302 -16.13 -20.17 -9.45
N ALA A 303 -16.56 -19.35 -10.40
CA ALA A 303 -16.83 -17.92 -10.18
C ALA A 303 -17.74 -17.62 -8.99
N ARG A 304 -18.86 -18.33 -8.86
CA ARG A 304 -19.81 -18.19 -7.72
C ARG A 304 -19.14 -18.49 -6.39
N ALA A 305 -18.40 -19.61 -6.31
CA ALA A 305 -17.73 -19.99 -5.09
C ALA A 305 -16.65 -18.97 -4.69
N HIS A 306 -15.93 -18.44 -5.66
CA HIS A 306 -14.92 -17.39 -5.43
C HIS A 306 -15.57 -16.09 -4.96
N VAL A 307 -16.65 -15.65 -5.59
CA VAL A 307 -17.37 -14.42 -5.19
C VAL A 307 -17.95 -14.57 -3.79
N ASN A 308 -18.66 -15.65 -3.49
CA ASN A 308 -19.21 -15.90 -2.14
C ASN A 308 -18.10 -15.93 -1.08
N ARG A 309 -16.98 -16.57 -1.38
CA ARG A 309 -15.83 -16.62 -0.49
C ARG A 309 -15.22 -15.22 -0.25
N ALA A 310 -15.20 -14.34 -1.26
CA ALA A 310 -14.74 -12.97 -1.09
C ALA A 310 -15.63 -12.17 -0.15
N PHE A 311 -16.95 -12.23 -0.36
CA PHE A 311 -17.91 -11.59 0.54
C PHE A 311 -17.79 -12.11 1.96
N LEU A 312 -17.67 -13.44 2.13
CA LEU A 312 -17.49 -14.05 3.45
C LEU A 312 -16.18 -13.60 4.10
N LEU A 313 -15.07 -13.62 3.38
CA LEU A 313 -13.76 -13.20 3.91
C LEU A 313 -13.77 -11.73 4.33
N VAL A 314 -14.35 -10.87 3.49
CA VAL A 314 -14.49 -9.44 3.85
C VAL A 314 -15.39 -9.30 5.07
N ALA A 315 -16.53 -9.98 5.14
CA ALA A 315 -17.43 -9.93 6.29
C ALA A 315 -16.77 -10.45 7.58
N VAL A 316 -16.04 -11.57 7.51
CA VAL A 316 -15.31 -12.16 8.65
C VAL A 316 -14.20 -11.26 9.19
N VAL A 317 -13.62 -10.41 8.36
CA VAL A 317 -12.60 -9.44 8.81
C VAL A 317 -13.25 -8.12 9.24
N VAL A 318 -14.19 -7.62 8.46
CA VAL A 318 -14.83 -6.31 8.68
C VAL A 318 -15.72 -6.31 9.92
N VAL A 319 -16.59 -7.32 10.07
CA VAL A 319 -17.60 -7.30 11.16
C VAL A 319 -16.93 -7.41 12.53
N PRO A 320 -16.05 -8.39 12.81
CA PRO A 320 -15.34 -8.41 14.07
C PRO A 320 -14.41 -7.22 14.25
N GLY A 321 -13.70 -6.77 13.18
CA GLY A 321 -12.84 -5.60 13.23
C GLY A 321 -13.61 -4.34 13.64
N ALA A 322 -14.74 -4.08 13.00
CA ALA A 322 -15.63 -2.96 13.36
C ALA A 322 -16.15 -3.08 14.78
N ALA A 323 -16.60 -4.27 15.20
CA ALA A 323 -17.09 -4.53 16.55
C ALA A 323 -16.02 -4.30 17.63
N VAL A 324 -14.78 -4.79 17.38
CA VAL A 324 -13.65 -4.61 18.30
C VAL A 324 -13.24 -3.14 18.37
N LEU A 325 -13.03 -2.48 17.22
CA LEU A 325 -12.60 -1.08 17.21
C LEU A 325 -13.66 -0.13 17.77
N SER A 326 -14.94 -0.43 17.57
CA SER A 326 -16.02 0.40 18.11
C SER A 326 -16.34 0.07 19.58
N GLY A 327 -16.41 -1.21 19.94
CA GLY A 327 -16.78 -1.66 21.28
C GLY A 327 -15.65 -1.60 22.31
N ALA A 328 -14.43 -1.96 21.91
CA ALA A 328 -13.25 -2.00 22.77
C ALA A 328 -12.35 -0.77 22.64
N ALA A 329 -12.81 0.33 22.03
CA ALA A 329 -12.01 1.55 21.82
C ALA A 329 -11.39 2.10 23.11
N GLY A 330 -12.16 2.22 24.17
CA GLY A 330 -11.70 2.71 25.47
C GLY A 330 -10.60 1.80 26.08
N PRO A 331 -10.86 0.51 26.31
CA PRO A 331 -9.86 -0.44 26.79
C PRO A 331 -8.59 -0.50 25.93
N LEU A 332 -8.72 -0.49 24.61
CA LEU A 332 -7.55 -0.52 23.69
C LEU A 332 -6.67 0.73 23.86
N LEU A 333 -7.28 1.91 23.92
CA LEU A 333 -6.54 3.16 24.11
C LEU A 333 -6.09 3.37 25.56
N GLY A 334 -6.78 2.76 26.52
CA GLY A 334 -6.40 2.73 27.93
C GLY A 334 -5.02 2.07 28.17
N LEU A 335 -4.58 1.19 27.26
CA LEU A 335 -3.22 0.65 27.27
C LEU A 335 -2.15 1.73 27.07
N LEU A 336 -2.48 2.86 26.45
CA LEU A 336 -1.58 3.98 26.24
C LEU A 336 -1.63 4.99 27.39
N GLY A 337 -2.77 5.08 28.09
CA GLY A 337 -3.03 5.99 29.21
C GLY A 337 -4.49 6.42 29.23
N GLY A 338 -4.94 6.90 30.38
CA GLY A 338 -6.33 7.33 30.59
C GLY A 338 -6.75 8.48 29.66
N GLU A 339 -5.87 9.45 29.40
CA GLU A 339 -6.12 10.56 28.50
C GLU A 339 -6.31 10.12 27.05
N TYR A 340 -5.54 9.13 26.59
CA TYR A 340 -5.72 8.55 25.25
C TYR A 340 -7.08 7.85 25.11
N ALA A 341 -7.56 7.19 26.17
CA ALA A 341 -8.87 6.58 26.18
C ALA A 341 -9.99 7.62 26.20
N ALA A 342 -9.84 8.69 26.98
CA ALA A 342 -10.84 9.74 27.09
C ALA A 342 -11.00 10.52 25.76
N GLU A 343 -9.89 10.97 25.21
CA GLU A 343 -9.87 11.83 24.03
C GLU A 343 -9.99 11.04 22.70
N GLY A 344 -9.29 9.92 22.58
CA GLY A 344 -9.16 9.18 21.31
C GLY A 344 -10.25 8.16 21.04
N ALA A 345 -11.04 7.71 22.05
CA ALA A 345 -11.98 6.60 21.87
C ALA A 345 -13.10 6.91 20.86
N ALA A 346 -13.60 8.14 20.81
CA ALA A 346 -14.63 8.55 19.86
C ALA A 346 -14.09 8.46 18.41
N THR A 347 -12.86 8.90 18.19
CA THR A 347 -12.19 8.77 16.89
C THR A 347 -12.06 7.31 16.48
N LEU A 348 -11.58 6.43 17.37
CA LEU A 348 -11.42 5.00 17.08
C LEU A 348 -12.76 4.31 16.79
N ARG A 349 -13.83 4.66 17.49
CA ARG A 349 -15.19 4.15 17.24
C ARG A 349 -15.68 4.51 15.84
N LEU A 350 -15.52 5.77 15.42
CA LEU A 350 -15.91 6.22 14.09
C LEU A 350 -15.09 5.57 12.98
N VAL A 351 -13.80 5.40 13.20
CA VAL A 351 -12.92 4.65 12.28
C VAL A 351 -13.38 3.18 12.20
N GLY A 352 -13.70 2.54 13.32
CA GLY A 352 -14.28 1.19 13.33
C GLY A 352 -15.60 1.12 12.54
N LEU A 353 -16.50 2.10 12.75
CA LEU A 353 -17.77 2.19 12.03
C LEU A 353 -17.60 2.43 10.51
N SER A 354 -16.50 2.99 10.07
CA SER A 354 -16.21 3.19 8.63
C SER A 354 -15.79 1.90 7.90
N LEU A 355 -15.33 0.85 8.61
CA LEU A 355 -14.86 -0.40 8.01
C LEU A 355 -15.89 -1.14 7.14
N PRO A 356 -17.18 -1.25 7.50
CA PRO A 356 -18.19 -1.85 6.63
C PRO A 356 -18.30 -1.15 5.26
N PHE A 357 -18.26 0.17 5.26
CA PHE A 357 -18.29 0.94 4.02
C PHE A 357 -17.02 0.73 3.19
N THR A 358 -15.85 0.67 3.86
CA THR A 358 -14.59 0.27 3.22
C THR A 358 -14.70 -1.10 2.56
N GLY A 359 -15.30 -2.08 3.23
CA GLY A 359 -15.53 -3.43 2.69
C GLY A 359 -16.35 -3.42 1.40
N VAL A 360 -17.45 -2.66 1.36
CA VAL A 360 -18.28 -2.48 0.16
C VAL A 360 -17.47 -1.85 -0.99
N ILE A 361 -16.72 -0.81 -0.70
CA ILE A 361 -15.88 -0.10 -1.69
C ILE A 361 -14.83 -1.05 -2.27
N LEU A 362 -14.14 -1.83 -1.42
CA LEU A 362 -13.11 -2.76 -1.84
C LEU A 362 -13.66 -3.90 -2.70
N LEU A 363 -14.86 -4.43 -2.37
CA LEU A 363 -15.53 -5.42 -3.20
C LEU A 363 -15.92 -4.83 -4.57
N ALA A 364 -16.44 -3.59 -4.60
CA ALA A 364 -16.75 -2.91 -5.86
C ALA A 364 -15.49 -2.69 -6.72
N CYS A 365 -14.35 -2.34 -6.09
CA CYS A 365 -13.05 -2.27 -6.75
C CYS A 365 -12.63 -3.63 -7.33
N ALA A 366 -12.78 -4.72 -6.57
CA ALA A 366 -12.43 -6.07 -7.02
C ALA A 366 -13.19 -6.44 -8.31
N PHE A 367 -14.49 -6.23 -8.35
CA PHE A 367 -15.28 -6.46 -9.55
C PHE A 367 -14.85 -5.55 -10.70
N ALA A 368 -14.61 -4.27 -10.45
CA ALA A 368 -14.16 -3.34 -11.48
C ALA A 368 -12.79 -3.73 -12.06
N MET A 369 -11.88 -4.27 -11.22
CA MET A 369 -10.59 -4.82 -11.67
C MET A 369 -10.78 -6.04 -12.56
N MET A 370 -11.64 -6.99 -12.20
CA MET A 370 -11.94 -8.17 -13.01
C MET A 370 -12.59 -7.78 -14.36
N GLU A 371 -13.51 -6.82 -14.35
CA GLU A 371 -14.17 -6.33 -15.57
C GLU A 371 -13.29 -5.39 -16.41
N LYS A 372 -12.11 -4.98 -15.91
CA LYS A 372 -11.24 -3.95 -16.53
C LYS A 372 -11.95 -2.60 -16.73
N ARG A 373 -12.89 -2.26 -15.86
CA ARG A 373 -13.69 -1.02 -15.87
C ARG A 373 -13.51 -0.21 -14.59
N MET A 374 -12.28 0.25 -14.34
CA MET A 374 -11.92 0.96 -13.11
C MET A 374 -12.40 2.43 -13.06
N TRP A 375 -12.53 3.11 -14.20
CA TRP A 375 -12.76 4.56 -14.23
C TRP A 375 -13.98 5.06 -13.47
N PRO A 376 -15.18 4.41 -13.53
CA PRO A 376 -16.34 4.86 -12.75
C PRO A 376 -16.09 4.77 -11.24
N VAL A 377 -15.42 3.70 -10.79
CA VAL A 377 -15.11 3.51 -9.37
C VAL A 377 -14.07 4.52 -8.91
N VAL A 378 -13.03 4.76 -9.70
CA VAL A 378 -12.00 5.77 -9.43
C VAL A 378 -12.61 7.16 -9.33
N GLY A 379 -13.52 7.52 -10.26
CA GLY A 379 -14.21 8.82 -10.22
C GLY A 379 -15.00 9.04 -8.93
N VAL A 380 -15.81 8.05 -8.53
CA VAL A 380 -16.61 8.12 -7.28
C VAL A 380 -15.70 8.16 -6.05
N GLN A 381 -14.62 7.36 -6.01
CA GLN A 381 -13.65 7.40 -4.91
C GLN A 381 -12.91 8.75 -4.83
N SER A 382 -12.48 9.30 -5.95
CA SER A 382 -11.81 10.61 -5.97
C SER A 382 -12.71 11.72 -5.45
N ALA A 383 -14.00 11.71 -5.83
CA ALA A 383 -14.99 12.64 -5.28
C ALA A 383 -15.18 12.44 -3.76
N GLY A 384 -15.24 11.17 -3.32
CA GLY A 384 -15.32 10.84 -1.89
C GLY A 384 -14.11 11.32 -1.09
N ILE A 385 -12.89 11.16 -1.64
CA ILE A 385 -11.65 11.64 -1.00
C ILE A 385 -11.64 13.18 -0.93
N ALA A 386 -12.05 13.87 -2.00
CA ALA A 386 -12.18 15.33 -1.97
C ALA A 386 -13.19 15.80 -0.92
N ALA A 387 -14.36 15.17 -0.85
CA ALA A 387 -15.35 15.45 0.18
C ALA A 387 -14.81 15.19 1.59
N PHE A 388 -14.12 14.06 1.80
CA PHE A 388 -13.47 13.74 3.06
C PHE A 388 -12.48 14.82 3.51
N LEU A 389 -11.60 15.28 2.62
CA LEU A 389 -10.60 16.30 2.96
C LEU A 389 -11.25 17.65 3.24
N LEU A 390 -12.25 18.04 2.46
CA LEU A 390 -13.01 19.28 2.68
C LEU A 390 -13.77 19.23 4.01
N LEU A 391 -14.52 18.16 4.28
CA LEU A 391 -15.23 17.99 5.54
C LEU A 391 -14.28 17.97 6.74
N THR A 392 -13.09 17.36 6.59
CA THR A 392 -12.04 17.39 7.62
C THR A 392 -11.58 18.80 7.87
N TRP A 393 -11.24 19.56 6.81
CA TRP A 393 -10.71 20.91 6.93
C TRP A 393 -11.69 21.86 7.63
N PHE A 394 -12.95 21.88 7.21
CA PHE A 394 -13.97 22.73 7.80
C PHE A 394 -14.48 22.21 9.15
N GLY A 395 -14.42 20.91 9.40
CA GLY A 395 -14.85 20.29 10.65
C GLY A 395 -13.84 20.44 11.79
N LEU A 396 -12.54 20.50 11.51
CA LEU A 396 -11.50 20.57 12.55
C LEU A 396 -11.71 21.71 13.55
N PRO A 397 -11.98 22.98 13.15
CA PRO A 397 -12.16 24.08 14.09
C PRO A 397 -13.43 23.94 14.95
N THR A 398 -14.44 23.22 14.49
CA THR A 398 -15.77 23.14 15.13
C THR A 398 -15.99 21.88 15.96
N VAL A 399 -15.50 20.74 15.47
CA VAL A 399 -15.75 19.41 16.08
C VAL A 399 -14.47 18.83 16.70
N GLY A 400 -13.31 19.42 16.44
CA GLY A 400 -12.04 18.97 17.01
C GLY A 400 -11.51 17.68 16.36
N ILE A 401 -10.82 16.85 17.15
CA ILE A 401 -10.11 15.63 16.67
C ILE A 401 -11.05 14.55 16.11
N ILE A 402 -12.34 14.64 16.35
CA ILE A 402 -13.35 13.70 15.83
C ILE A 402 -13.67 13.99 14.35
N ALA A 403 -13.44 15.23 13.89
CA ALA A 403 -13.79 15.68 12.54
C ALA A 403 -13.25 14.78 11.43
N PRO A 404 -11.95 14.40 11.38
CA PRO A 404 -11.44 13.56 10.31
C PRO A 404 -12.09 12.15 10.30
N ALA A 405 -12.33 11.56 11.46
CA ALA A 405 -12.96 10.24 11.54
C ALA A 405 -14.44 10.28 11.14
N GLY A 406 -15.17 11.31 11.55
CA GLY A 406 -16.55 11.57 11.12
C GLY A 406 -16.64 11.84 9.62
N ALA A 407 -15.77 12.67 9.09
CA ALA A 407 -15.67 12.97 7.66
C ALA A 407 -15.36 11.71 6.83
N LEU A 408 -14.45 10.84 7.33
CA LEU A 408 -14.13 9.57 6.69
C LEU A 408 -15.37 8.66 6.65
N CYS A 409 -16.06 8.51 7.78
CA CYS A 409 -17.25 7.69 7.89
C CYS A 409 -18.34 8.17 6.91
N LEU A 410 -18.64 9.46 6.88
CA LEU A 410 -19.62 10.06 5.99
C LEU A 410 -19.25 9.92 4.51
N ALA A 411 -18.00 10.23 4.16
CA ALA A 411 -17.53 10.12 2.78
C ALA A 411 -17.54 8.66 2.29
N GLN A 412 -17.10 7.72 3.12
CA GLN A 412 -17.11 6.30 2.76
C GLN A 412 -18.54 5.75 2.69
N ALA A 413 -19.44 6.18 3.57
CA ALA A 413 -20.85 5.81 3.51
C ALA A 413 -21.50 6.30 2.21
N ALA A 414 -21.24 7.55 1.80
CA ALA A 414 -21.72 8.10 0.54
C ALA A 414 -21.17 7.34 -0.68
N VAL A 415 -19.86 7.09 -0.71
CA VAL A 415 -19.22 6.30 -1.78
C VAL A 415 -19.79 4.88 -1.84
N ALA A 416 -19.93 4.23 -0.69
CA ALA A 416 -20.51 2.88 -0.60
C ALA A 416 -21.97 2.87 -1.09
N ALA A 417 -22.78 3.86 -0.72
CA ALA A 417 -24.19 3.99 -1.17
C ALA A 417 -24.28 4.11 -2.69
N VAL A 418 -23.39 4.86 -3.33
CA VAL A 418 -23.32 5.00 -4.80
C VAL A 418 -22.89 3.70 -5.48
N LEU A 419 -21.92 2.97 -4.90
CA LEU A 419 -21.36 1.75 -5.50
C LEU A 419 -22.18 0.49 -5.20
N LEU A 420 -22.92 0.45 -4.11
CA LEU A 420 -23.68 -0.72 -3.63
C LEU A 420 -24.69 -1.27 -4.64
N PRO A 421 -25.54 -0.45 -5.31
CA PRO A 421 -26.47 -0.98 -6.32
C PRO A 421 -25.78 -1.68 -7.47
N GLY A 422 -24.64 -1.14 -7.91
CA GLY A 422 -23.79 -1.77 -8.93
C GLY A 422 -23.19 -3.10 -8.45
N LEU A 423 -22.72 -3.15 -7.23
CA LEU A 423 -22.15 -4.34 -6.61
C LEU A 423 -23.21 -5.45 -6.46
N VAL A 424 -24.41 -5.12 -5.97
CA VAL A 424 -25.52 -6.07 -5.81
C VAL A 424 -25.97 -6.64 -7.18
N ARG A 425 -26.08 -5.82 -8.20
CA ARG A 425 -26.41 -6.29 -9.56
C ARG A 425 -25.37 -7.27 -10.10
N ARG A 426 -24.08 -6.99 -9.91
CA ARG A 426 -22.99 -7.87 -10.35
C ARG A 426 -22.96 -9.17 -9.59
N TYR A 427 -23.19 -9.12 -8.27
CA TYR A 427 -23.30 -10.30 -7.43
C TYR A 427 -24.45 -11.21 -7.92
N ARG A 428 -25.67 -10.67 -8.09
CA ARG A 428 -26.81 -11.42 -8.62
C ARG A 428 -26.55 -12.01 -9.99
N ALA A 429 -26.04 -11.21 -10.93
CA ALA A 429 -25.72 -11.70 -12.26
C ALA A 429 -24.71 -12.87 -12.25
N THR A 430 -23.77 -12.88 -11.30
CA THR A 430 -22.80 -13.98 -11.16
C THR A 430 -23.43 -15.23 -10.54
N THR A 431 -24.36 -15.05 -9.60
CA THR A 431 -25.07 -16.17 -8.95
C THR A 431 -26.12 -16.80 -9.87
N ASP A 432 -26.91 -16.00 -10.57
CA ASP A 432 -27.96 -16.44 -11.49
C ASP A 432 -27.37 -17.19 -12.70
N ALA A 433 -26.30 -16.65 -13.30
CA ALA A 433 -25.57 -17.31 -14.39
C ALA A 433 -24.98 -18.69 -14.01
N ALA A 434 -24.64 -18.88 -12.74
CA ALA A 434 -24.15 -20.16 -12.24
C ALA A 434 -25.28 -21.17 -11.98
N ASP A 435 -26.48 -20.71 -11.67
CA ASP A 435 -27.65 -21.59 -11.44
C ASP A 435 -28.25 -22.08 -12.77
N ASP A 436 -28.25 -21.26 -13.81
CA ASP A 436 -28.77 -21.61 -15.13
C ASP A 436 -27.83 -22.51 -15.96
N GLY A 437 -26.59 -22.72 -15.55
CA GLY A 437 -25.59 -23.54 -16.24
C GLY A 437 -25.20 -23.06 -17.65
N THR A 438 -25.69 -21.87 -18.06
CA THR A 438 -25.67 -21.41 -19.46
C THR A 438 -24.73 -20.22 -19.71
N ALA A 439 -24.27 -19.53 -18.69
CA ALA A 439 -23.48 -18.31 -18.91
C ALA A 439 -22.21 -18.27 -18.07
N THR A 440 -21.06 -18.24 -18.73
CA THR A 440 -19.82 -17.76 -18.12
C THR A 440 -19.97 -16.28 -17.76
N PRO A 441 -19.60 -15.85 -16.55
CA PRO A 441 -19.66 -14.44 -16.15
C PRO A 441 -18.97 -13.55 -17.17
N THR A 442 -19.50 -12.35 -17.42
CA THR A 442 -19.02 -11.42 -18.46
C THR A 442 -17.53 -11.09 -18.36
N TRP A 443 -16.95 -11.18 -17.14
CA TRP A 443 -15.52 -11.01 -16.92
C TRP A 443 -14.68 -12.25 -17.26
N ALA A 444 -15.28 -13.44 -17.26
CA ALA A 444 -14.66 -14.72 -17.61
C ALA A 444 -14.80 -15.07 -19.11
N ALA A 445 -15.78 -14.50 -19.78
CA ALA A 445 -16.12 -14.79 -21.18
C ALA A 445 -15.26 -14.07 -22.23
N ARG A 446 -14.30 -13.22 -21.85
CA ARG A 446 -13.37 -12.59 -22.80
C ARG A 446 -12.07 -13.37 -22.89
N PRO A 447 -11.88 -14.20 -23.96
CA PRO A 447 -10.55 -14.70 -24.27
C PRO A 447 -9.62 -13.48 -24.49
N ALA A 448 -8.36 -13.63 -24.04
CA ALA A 448 -7.30 -12.69 -24.40
C ALA A 448 -7.37 -12.50 -25.91
N ARG A 449 -7.50 -11.25 -26.39
CA ARG A 449 -7.30 -10.96 -27.80
C ARG A 449 -5.93 -11.53 -28.16
N THR A 450 -5.93 -12.68 -28.83
CA THR A 450 -4.80 -13.09 -29.63
C THR A 450 -4.59 -11.96 -30.64
N GLU A 451 -3.52 -11.20 -30.47
CA GLU A 451 -2.99 -10.37 -31.55
C GLU A 451 -2.79 -11.33 -32.73
N THR A 452 -3.70 -11.27 -33.65
CA THR A 452 -3.55 -11.89 -34.99
C THR A 452 -2.28 -11.26 -35.55
N ALA A 453 -1.20 -12.02 -35.50
CA ALA A 453 -0.03 -11.75 -36.31
C ALA A 453 -0.52 -11.72 -37.75
N THR A 454 -0.61 -10.52 -38.32
CA THR A 454 -0.82 -10.32 -39.73
C THR A 454 0.39 -10.89 -40.46
N THR A 455 0.31 -12.14 -40.89
CA THR A 455 1.23 -12.72 -41.86
C THR A 455 1.10 -11.91 -43.13
N VAL A 456 2.03 -10.98 -43.33
CA VAL A 456 2.27 -10.36 -44.66
C VAL A 456 2.85 -11.47 -45.51
N THR A 457 2.00 -12.12 -46.27
CA THR A 457 2.39 -12.94 -47.41
C THR A 457 2.90 -11.98 -48.49
N GLY A 458 4.19 -11.88 -48.64
CA GLY A 458 4.84 -11.25 -49.80
C GLY A 458 4.51 -12.07 -51.02
N GLY A 459 3.66 -11.51 -51.91
CA GLY A 459 3.49 -11.95 -53.27
C GLY A 459 4.68 -11.49 -54.09
N ALA A 460 5.42 -12.45 -54.60
CA ALA A 460 6.35 -12.23 -55.67
C ALA A 460 5.58 -12.03 -56.99
N GLY A 461 5.91 -11.03 -57.76
CA GLY A 461 5.49 -10.72 -59.09
C GLY A 461 6.35 -9.61 -59.64
#